data_d71e0b53d89b181256af8dbc6ebfb77d
#
_entry.id   d71e0b53d89b181256af8dbc6ebfb77d
#
_cell.length_a   1.000
_cell.length_b   1.000
_cell.length_c   1.000
_cell.angle_alpha   90.00
_cell.angle_beta   90.00
_cell.angle_gamma   90.00
#
_symmetry.space_group_name_H-M   'P 1'
#
loop_
_entity.id
_entity.type
_entity.pdbx_description
1 polymer ?
#
loop_
_entity_poly.entity_id
_entity_poly.type
_entity_poly.pdbx_seq_one_letter_code
_entity_poly.pdbx_strand_id
1 'polypeptide(L)'
;MDVQFLGGAREVGRSAILVNDSLLLDYGMLAGTPPRFPVADPDPDAVVVSHGHLDHAGAVPALLSGETRPPIHWTPPTRELAVTLAEDTLKLHGGSLQCPFTENDLRRVRGVSEAHGYGEPFPAAGHEITFYNAGHIPGSAHVL
;
A
#
# COMPACT_ATOMS: atom_id res chain seq x y z
N MET A 1 17.14 8.24 11.65
CA MET A 1 16.00 7.76 10.85
C MET A 1 15.00 8.89 10.72
N ASP A 2 14.65 9.24 9.52
CA ASP A 2 13.62 10.23 9.23
C ASP A 2 12.28 9.54 8.98
N VAL A 3 11.19 10.03 9.59
CA VAL A 3 9.85 9.45 9.45
C VAL A 3 8.86 10.56 9.13
N GLN A 4 8.17 10.44 7.98
CA GLN A 4 7.17 11.39 7.53
C GLN A 4 5.80 10.73 7.47
N PHE A 5 4.81 11.34 8.07
CA PHE A 5 3.42 10.91 8.00
C PHE A 5 2.74 11.63 6.82
N LEU A 6 2.49 10.91 5.74
CA LEU A 6 1.78 11.44 4.56
C LEU A 6 0.27 11.31 4.71
N GLY A 7 -0.18 10.52 5.65
CA GLY A 7 -1.58 10.33 6.02
C GLY A 7 -1.70 9.49 7.28
N GLY A 8 -2.89 9.46 7.89
CA GLY A 8 -3.19 8.66 9.07
C GLY A 8 -2.75 9.25 10.40
N ALA A 9 -1.99 10.35 10.42
CA ALA A 9 -1.60 10.99 11.67
C ALA A 9 -2.77 11.76 12.30
N ARG A 10 -3.16 11.36 13.52
CA ARG A 10 -4.29 11.92 14.26
C ARG A 10 -5.64 11.77 13.56
N GLU A 11 -5.76 10.80 12.67
CA GLU A 11 -7.00 10.48 11.95
C GLU A 11 -7.06 8.98 11.66
N VAL A 12 -8.24 8.50 11.27
CA VAL A 12 -8.43 7.16 10.72
C VAL A 12 -8.55 7.30 9.21
N GLY A 13 -7.85 6.45 8.48
CA GLY A 13 -7.86 6.43 7.01
C GLY A 13 -6.61 6.99 6.37
N ARG A 14 -6.45 6.75 5.09
CA ARG A 14 -5.32 7.17 4.24
C ARG A 14 -3.93 6.99 4.87
N SER A 15 -3.71 5.87 5.54
CA SER A 15 -2.43 5.59 6.21
C SER A 15 -1.27 5.56 5.21
N ALA A 16 -0.23 6.31 5.50
CA ALA A 16 1.00 6.33 4.70
C ALA A 16 2.14 6.93 5.52
N ILE A 17 3.20 6.13 5.72
CA ILE A 17 4.38 6.53 6.49
C ILE A 17 5.60 6.33 5.61
N LEU A 18 6.34 7.39 5.34
CA LEU A 18 7.57 7.35 4.55
C LEU A 18 8.78 7.39 5.49
N VAL A 19 9.66 6.40 5.35
CA VAL A 19 10.87 6.25 6.16
C VAL A 19 12.08 6.51 5.29
N ASN A 20 12.95 7.43 5.73
CA ASN A 20 14.20 7.80 5.05
C ASN A 20 14.02 8.14 3.55
N ASP A 21 12.88 8.74 3.18
CA ASP A 21 12.50 9.06 1.80
C ASP A 21 12.49 7.86 0.83
N SER A 22 12.63 6.63 1.32
CA SER A 22 12.84 5.45 0.47
C SER A 22 11.88 4.28 0.74
N LEU A 23 11.47 4.06 1.98
CA LEU A 23 10.57 2.98 2.34
C LEU A 23 9.19 3.52 2.70
N LEU A 24 8.17 3.13 1.94
CA LEU A 24 6.79 3.51 2.21
C LEU A 24 6.05 2.38 2.93
N LEU A 25 5.50 2.69 4.09
CA LEU A 25 4.67 1.77 4.87
C LEU A 25 3.20 2.16 4.67
N ASP A 26 2.43 1.31 4.02
CA ASP A 26 1.05 1.52 3.60
C ASP A 26 0.87 2.70 2.63
N TYR A 27 -0.20 2.67 1.85
CA TYR A 27 -0.66 3.79 1.03
C TYR A 27 -2.17 3.67 0.87
N GLY A 28 -2.87 4.17 1.86
CA GLY A 28 -4.30 4.00 2.01
C GLY A 28 -5.12 5.14 1.41
N MET A 29 -6.43 4.90 1.36
CA MET A 29 -7.41 5.93 1.04
C MET A 29 -8.49 5.97 2.10
N LEU A 30 -9.11 7.12 2.27
CA LEU A 30 -10.35 7.28 3.03
C LEU A 30 -11.48 7.46 2.03
N ALA A 31 -12.36 6.46 1.96
CA ALA A 31 -13.53 6.50 1.10
C ALA A 31 -14.48 7.62 1.56
N GLY A 32 -15.12 8.27 0.61
CA GLY A 32 -16.07 9.36 0.90
C GLY A 32 -16.35 10.19 -0.34
N THR A 33 -17.06 11.29 -0.14
CA THR A 33 -17.38 12.24 -1.19
C THR A 33 -17.01 13.66 -0.73
N PRO A 34 -15.82 14.19 -1.14
CA PRO A 34 -14.79 13.52 -1.94
C PRO A 34 -13.97 12.50 -1.13
N PRO A 35 -13.31 11.53 -1.78
CA PRO A 35 -12.37 10.66 -1.12
C PRO A 35 -11.11 11.43 -0.71
N ARG A 36 -10.38 10.92 0.30
CA ARG A 36 -9.14 11.54 0.76
C ARG A 36 -7.97 10.59 0.57
N PHE A 37 -6.85 11.12 0.14
CA PHE A 37 -5.61 10.40 -0.14
C PHE A 37 -4.46 10.98 0.69
N PRO A 38 -3.31 10.28 0.79
CA PRO A 38 -2.12 10.85 1.39
C PRO A 38 -1.75 12.20 0.75
N VAL A 39 -1.09 13.07 1.52
CA VAL A 39 -0.90 14.49 1.13
C VAL A 39 0.23 14.74 0.14
N ALA A 40 1.00 13.70 -0.21
CA ALA A 40 2.11 13.82 -1.16
C ALA A 40 2.12 12.62 -2.11
N ASP A 41 2.76 12.81 -3.26
CA ASP A 41 3.05 11.75 -4.21
C ASP A 41 4.49 11.25 -3.94
N PRO A 42 4.67 10.23 -3.08
CA PRO A 42 5.99 9.72 -2.77
C PRO A 42 6.55 8.92 -3.95
N ASP A 43 7.88 8.88 -4.03
CA ASP A 43 8.61 8.06 -4.99
C ASP A 43 9.54 7.09 -4.23
N PRO A 44 8.96 6.09 -3.53
CA PRO A 44 9.72 5.18 -2.71
C PRO A 44 10.50 4.15 -3.53
N ASP A 45 11.58 3.63 -2.96
CA ASP A 45 12.32 2.50 -3.52
C ASP A 45 11.61 1.16 -3.26
N ALA A 46 10.78 1.09 -2.21
CA ALA A 46 9.97 -0.08 -1.90
C ALA A 46 8.72 0.31 -1.11
N VAL A 47 7.69 -0.51 -1.23
CA VAL A 47 6.42 -0.37 -0.49
C VAL A 47 6.20 -1.62 0.34
N VAL A 48 5.82 -1.45 1.60
CA VAL A 48 5.44 -2.55 2.51
C VAL A 48 4.01 -2.30 2.97
N VAL A 49 3.13 -3.27 2.78
CA VAL A 49 1.71 -3.16 3.13
C VAL A 49 1.40 -4.05 4.32
N SER A 50 0.87 -3.45 5.38
CA SER A 50 0.56 -4.14 6.63
C SER A 50 -0.67 -5.06 6.54
N HIS A 51 -1.71 -4.61 5.86
CA HIS A 51 -2.91 -5.42 5.62
C HIS A 51 -3.78 -4.82 4.50
N GLY A 52 -4.79 -5.57 4.04
CA GLY A 52 -5.50 -5.30 2.80
C GLY A 52 -6.71 -4.34 2.89
N HIS A 53 -6.99 -3.71 4.02
CA HIS A 53 -8.08 -2.74 4.11
C HIS A 53 -7.81 -1.49 3.26
N LEU A 54 -8.86 -0.84 2.74
CA LEU A 54 -8.76 0.34 1.87
C LEU A 54 -7.97 1.49 2.51
N ASP A 55 -8.10 1.69 3.80
CA ASP A 55 -7.41 2.75 4.55
C ASP A 55 -5.89 2.51 4.71
N HIS A 56 -5.41 1.33 4.32
CA HIS A 56 -3.99 0.96 4.32
C HIS A 56 -3.44 0.60 2.94
N ALA A 57 -4.25 0.05 2.06
CA ALA A 57 -3.82 -0.47 0.75
C ALA A 57 -4.55 0.15 -0.44
N GLY A 58 -5.61 0.92 -0.20
CA GLY A 58 -6.54 1.32 -1.26
C GLY A 58 -5.97 2.21 -2.36
N ALA A 59 -4.91 2.95 -2.10
CA ALA A 59 -4.26 3.81 -3.08
C ALA A 59 -2.93 3.24 -3.63
N VAL A 60 -2.51 2.06 -3.18
CA VAL A 60 -1.24 1.43 -3.62
C VAL A 60 -1.08 1.39 -5.14
N PRO A 61 -2.08 1.03 -5.95
CA PRO A 61 -1.91 1.01 -7.40
C PRO A 61 -1.55 2.37 -8.00
N ALA A 62 -1.97 3.47 -7.38
CA ALA A 62 -1.64 4.82 -7.85
C ALA A 62 -0.13 5.13 -7.82
N LEU A 63 0.63 4.45 -6.97
CA LEU A 63 2.09 4.57 -6.92
C LEU A 63 2.79 4.11 -8.20
N LEU A 64 2.10 3.32 -9.02
CA LEU A 64 2.64 2.75 -10.26
C LEU A 64 2.17 3.48 -11.52
N SER A 65 1.49 4.61 -11.38
CA SER A 65 1.03 5.42 -12.52
C SER A 65 2.16 6.24 -13.18
N GLY A 66 3.24 6.48 -12.45
CA GLY A 66 4.44 7.17 -12.96
C GLY A 66 5.41 6.23 -13.70
N GLU A 67 6.67 6.66 -13.78
CA GLU A 67 7.73 5.90 -14.45
C GLU A 67 8.38 4.85 -13.55
N THR A 68 8.39 5.07 -12.24
CA THR A 68 8.98 4.16 -11.28
C THR A 68 8.10 2.94 -11.01
N ARG A 69 8.74 1.84 -10.65
CA ARG A 69 8.07 0.54 -10.39
C ARG A 69 8.60 -0.04 -9.07
N PRO A 70 8.31 0.59 -7.93
CA PRO A 70 8.75 0.07 -6.65
C PRO A 70 8.15 -1.32 -6.37
N PRO A 71 8.95 -2.27 -5.86
CA PRO A 71 8.40 -3.54 -5.42
C PRO A 71 7.43 -3.34 -4.26
N ILE A 72 6.37 -4.14 -4.23
CA ILE A 72 5.35 -4.10 -3.18
C ILE A 72 5.45 -5.40 -2.39
N HIS A 73 5.76 -5.28 -1.10
CA HIS A 73 5.94 -6.39 -0.19
C HIS A 73 4.73 -6.53 0.72
N TRP A 74 4.15 -7.70 0.76
CA TRP A 74 2.98 -8.05 1.58
C TRP A 74 2.91 -9.55 1.84
N THR A 75 2.01 -9.95 2.72
CA THR A 75 1.69 -11.38 2.85
C THR A 75 0.77 -11.81 1.70
N PRO A 76 0.72 -13.11 1.36
CA PRO A 76 -0.17 -13.60 0.31
C PRO A 76 -1.64 -13.23 0.51
N PRO A 77 -2.26 -13.38 1.70
CA PRO A 77 -3.66 -12.96 1.89
C PRO A 77 -3.86 -11.45 1.76
N THR A 78 -2.92 -10.64 2.21
CA THR A 78 -2.98 -9.17 2.03
C THR A 78 -2.98 -8.80 0.56
N ARG A 79 -2.11 -9.40 -0.23
CA ARG A 79 -2.08 -9.19 -1.68
C ARG A 79 -3.43 -9.52 -2.32
N GLU A 80 -3.97 -10.70 -2.04
CA GLU A 80 -5.25 -11.14 -2.63
C GLU A 80 -6.39 -10.19 -2.27
N LEU A 81 -6.50 -9.79 -1.02
CA LEU A 81 -7.54 -8.86 -0.57
C LEU A 81 -7.35 -7.47 -1.19
N ALA A 82 -6.13 -6.93 -1.16
CA ALA A 82 -5.84 -5.61 -1.72
C ALA A 82 -6.13 -5.54 -3.22
N VAL A 83 -5.74 -6.56 -3.99
CA VAL A 83 -6.03 -6.64 -5.42
C VAL A 83 -7.54 -6.75 -5.67
N THR A 84 -8.25 -7.59 -4.92
CA THR A 84 -9.70 -7.74 -5.04
C THR A 84 -10.43 -6.42 -4.78
N LEU A 85 -10.06 -5.70 -3.73
CA LEU A 85 -10.66 -4.40 -3.42
C LEU A 85 -10.29 -3.33 -4.45
N ALA A 86 -9.08 -3.38 -5.02
CA ALA A 86 -8.70 -2.49 -6.10
C ALA A 86 -9.49 -2.76 -7.39
N GLU A 87 -9.73 -4.02 -7.74
CA GLU A 87 -10.61 -4.39 -8.86
C GLU A 87 -12.03 -3.89 -8.64
N ASP A 88 -12.53 -3.99 -7.42
CA ASP A 88 -13.85 -3.50 -7.04
C ASP A 88 -13.93 -1.97 -7.14
N THR A 89 -12.91 -1.27 -6.65
CA THR A 89 -12.80 0.20 -6.80
C THR A 89 -12.82 0.62 -8.26
N LEU A 90 -12.06 -0.06 -9.12
CA LEU A 90 -12.09 0.20 -10.58
C LEU A 90 -13.46 -0.03 -11.20
N LYS A 91 -14.12 -1.11 -10.81
CA LYS A 91 -15.45 -1.48 -11.32
C LYS A 91 -16.50 -0.46 -10.94
N LEU A 92 -16.46 0.05 -9.70
CA LEU A 92 -17.44 1.01 -9.18
C LEU A 92 -17.12 2.45 -9.55
N HIS A 93 -15.86 2.84 -9.61
CA HIS A 93 -15.42 4.23 -9.64
C HIS A 93 -14.35 4.53 -10.70
N GLY A 94 -14.01 3.57 -11.56
CA GLY A 94 -12.99 3.76 -12.60
C GLY A 94 -13.27 4.98 -13.48
N GLY A 95 -12.23 5.80 -13.71
CA GLY A 95 -12.33 7.03 -14.48
C GLY A 95 -12.88 8.23 -13.70
N SER A 96 -13.17 8.09 -12.40
CA SER A 96 -13.61 9.17 -11.53
C SER A 96 -12.56 9.55 -10.49
N LEU A 97 -12.80 10.64 -9.75
CA LEU A 97 -11.93 11.09 -8.66
C LEU A 97 -11.87 10.10 -7.48
N GLN A 98 -12.83 9.17 -7.38
CA GLN A 98 -12.88 8.14 -6.35
C GLN A 98 -11.97 6.95 -6.62
N CYS A 99 -11.40 6.86 -7.83
CA CYS A 99 -10.42 5.86 -8.18
C CYS A 99 -9.16 6.55 -8.75
N PRO A 100 -8.06 6.63 -7.96
CA PRO A 100 -6.86 7.37 -8.35
C PRO A 100 -5.93 6.58 -9.28
N PHE A 101 -6.35 5.42 -9.77
CA PHE A 101 -5.54 4.54 -10.60
C PHE A 101 -6.36 3.93 -11.74
N THR A 102 -5.64 3.36 -12.72
CA THR A 102 -6.20 2.70 -13.89
C THR A 102 -6.04 1.18 -13.80
N GLU A 103 -6.69 0.47 -14.73
CA GLU A 103 -6.50 -0.98 -14.87
C GLU A 103 -5.03 -1.34 -15.18
N ASN A 104 -4.34 -0.50 -15.96
CA ASN A 104 -2.91 -0.70 -16.22
C ASN A 104 -2.06 -0.59 -14.95
N ASP A 105 -2.38 0.35 -14.07
CA ASP A 105 -1.69 0.50 -12.79
C ASP A 105 -1.87 -0.77 -11.95
N LEU A 106 -3.06 -1.32 -11.91
CA LEU A 106 -3.33 -2.56 -11.18
C LEU A 106 -2.59 -3.78 -11.78
N ARG A 107 -2.45 -3.85 -13.09
CA ARG A 107 -1.61 -4.88 -13.72
C ARG A 107 -0.15 -4.75 -13.30
N ARG A 108 0.35 -3.52 -13.19
CA ARG A 108 1.72 -3.26 -12.73
C ARG A 108 1.92 -3.70 -11.28
N VAL A 109 0.92 -3.55 -10.43
CA VAL A 109 0.95 -4.08 -9.04
C VAL A 109 1.25 -5.57 -9.04
N ARG A 110 0.58 -6.34 -9.89
CA ARG A 110 0.81 -7.79 -10.01
C ARG A 110 2.25 -8.09 -10.47
N GLY A 111 2.80 -7.27 -11.36
CA GLY A 111 4.15 -7.46 -11.90
C GLY A 111 5.27 -7.15 -10.90
N VAL A 112 5.03 -6.31 -9.90
CA VAL A 112 6.03 -5.90 -8.88
C VAL A 112 5.72 -6.46 -7.49
N SER A 113 4.71 -7.31 -7.38
CA SER A 113 4.26 -7.91 -6.12
C SER A 113 5.25 -8.96 -5.63
N GLU A 114 5.66 -8.84 -4.38
CA GLU A 114 6.51 -9.80 -3.68
C GLU A 114 5.83 -10.24 -2.39
N ALA A 115 5.45 -11.52 -2.31
CA ALA A 115 4.76 -12.09 -1.16
C ALA A 115 5.74 -12.75 -0.18
N HIS A 116 5.53 -12.50 1.10
CA HIS A 116 6.36 -13.04 2.18
C HIS A 116 5.50 -13.64 3.28
N GLY A 117 5.94 -14.77 3.81
CA GLY A 117 5.32 -15.38 5.00
C GLY A 117 5.76 -14.69 6.29
N TYR A 118 5.06 -15.01 7.38
CA TYR A 118 5.44 -14.54 8.71
C TYR A 118 6.77 -15.13 9.15
N GLY A 119 7.60 -14.33 9.81
CA GLY A 119 8.89 -14.77 10.34
C GLY A 119 9.99 -14.92 9.31
N GLU A 120 9.76 -14.57 8.05
CA GLU A 120 10.72 -14.67 6.95
C GLU A 120 11.32 -13.30 6.65
N PRO A 121 12.57 -13.01 7.06
CA PRO A 121 13.21 -11.73 6.77
C PRO A 121 13.40 -11.51 5.27
N PHE A 122 13.20 -10.27 4.82
CA PHE A 122 13.45 -9.86 3.44
C PHE A 122 13.98 -8.42 3.38
N PRO A 123 14.77 -8.07 2.36
CA PRO A 123 15.25 -6.71 2.19
C PRO A 123 14.20 -5.84 1.48
N ALA A 124 14.08 -4.58 1.92
CA ALA A 124 13.26 -3.58 1.26
C ALA A 124 13.86 -2.19 1.50
N ALA A 125 14.22 -1.48 0.41
CA ALA A 125 14.77 -0.13 0.46
C ALA A 125 15.93 0.04 1.47
N GLY A 126 16.85 -0.93 1.53
CA GLY A 126 17.99 -0.90 2.44
C GLY A 126 17.69 -1.31 3.88
N HIS A 127 16.46 -1.72 4.19
CA HIS A 127 16.05 -2.23 5.49
C HIS A 127 15.84 -3.74 5.43
N GLU A 128 16.06 -4.43 6.56
CA GLU A 128 15.62 -5.81 6.72
C GLU A 128 14.25 -5.79 7.40
N ILE A 129 13.26 -6.39 6.73
CA ILE A 129 11.87 -6.40 7.19
C ILE A 129 11.45 -7.82 7.55
N THR A 130 10.68 -7.96 8.61
CA THR A 130 10.04 -9.23 8.99
C THR A 130 8.58 -8.97 9.35
N PHE A 131 7.68 -9.77 8.80
CA PHE A 131 6.27 -9.74 9.16
C PHE A 131 5.97 -10.68 10.32
N TYR A 132 5.19 -10.19 11.27
CA TYR A 132 4.61 -11.01 12.34
C TYR A 132 3.09 -10.87 12.32
N ASN A 133 2.38 -11.93 12.63
CA ASN A 133 0.91 -11.94 12.63
C ASN A 133 0.37 -10.84 13.58
N ALA A 134 -0.39 -9.91 13.05
CA ALA A 134 -1.00 -8.83 13.83
C ALA A 134 -2.33 -9.23 14.48
N GLY A 135 -2.93 -10.34 14.07
CA GLY A 135 -4.19 -10.84 14.65
C GLY A 135 -5.42 -10.00 14.33
N HIS A 136 -5.37 -9.20 13.27
CA HIS A 136 -6.47 -8.30 12.88
C HIS A 136 -7.37 -8.92 11.82
N ILE A 137 -6.87 -9.11 10.60
CA ILE A 137 -7.54 -9.81 9.49
C ILE A 137 -6.56 -10.82 8.88
N PRO A 138 -7.03 -11.78 8.06
CA PRO A 138 -6.12 -12.72 7.40
C PRO A 138 -4.99 -11.99 6.66
N GLY A 139 -3.75 -12.37 6.97
CA GLY A 139 -2.56 -11.79 6.39
C GLY A 139 -2.06 -10.50 7.02
N SER A 140 -2.80 -9.91 7.97
CA SER A 140 -2.37 -8.69 8.64
C SER A 140 -1.04 -8.89 9.38
N ALA A 141 -0.17 -7.87 9.29
CA ALA A 141 1.18 -7.97 9.81
C ALA A 141 1.60 -6.76 10.65
N HIS A 142 2.29 -7.04 11.74
CA HIS A 142 3.24 -6.11 12.31
C HIS A 142 4.47 -6.11 11.42
N VAL A 143 5.01 -4.95 11.13
CA VAL A 143 6.21 -4.75 10.31
C VAL A 143 7.37 -4.39 11.24
N LEU A 144 8.36 -5.27 11.31
CA LEU A 144 9.54 -5.07 12.14
C LEU A 144 10.76 -4.83 11.26
#